data_55512af8c41dea376f532155dab03e14
#
_entry.id   55512af8c41dea376f532155dab03e14
#
_cell.length_a   1.000
_cell.length_b   1.000
_cell.length_c   1.000
_cell.angle_alpha   90.00
_cell.angle_beta   90.00
_cell.angle_gamma   90.00
#
_symmetry.space_group_name_H-M   'P 1'
#
loop_
_entity.id
_entity.type
_entity.pdbx_description
1 polymer ?
#
loop_
_entity_poly.entity_id
_entity_poly.type
_entity_poly.pdbx_seq_one_letter_code
_entity_poly.pdbx_strand_id
1 'polypeptide(L)' 'SKKHQTIIGKDTKTGANSVLVAPLNVGDRVTIGAGSTITQDIPNDSLAIERSNQVTKKKWSSED' A
#
# COMPACT_ATOMS: atom_id res chain seq x y z
N SER A 1 -12.68 -17.31 -16.74
CA SER A 1 -12.85 -16.41 -15.63
C SER A 1 -11.59 -15.58 -15.43
N LYS A 2 -11.77 -14.47 -14.84
CA LYS A 2 -10.67 -13.56 -14.64
C LYS A 2 -10.08 -13.71 -13.28
N LYS A 3 -8.79 -13.68 -13.22
CA LYS A 3 -8.11 -13.72 -11.95
C LYS A 3 -7.51 -12.37 -11.64
N HIS A 4 -7.61 -11.99 -10.41
CA HIS A 4 -7.00 -10.77 -9.97
C HIS A 4 -5.67 -11.15 -9.35
N GLN A 5 -4.60 -10.83 -10.05
CA GLN A 5 -3.26 -11.23 -9.64
C GLN A 5 -2.43 -10.02 -9.26
N THR A 6 -1.56 -10.25 -8.31
CA THR A 6 -0.52 -9.28 -8.00
C THR A 6 0.79 -9.84 -8.51
N ILE A 7 1.46 -9.09 -9.35
CA ILE A 7 2.74 -9.47 -9.92
C ILE A 7 3.80 -8.58 -9.30
N ILE A 8 4.78 -9.20 -8.69
CA ILE A 8 5.84 -8.47 -7.99
C ILE A 8 7.17 -8.78 -8.65
N GLY A 9 7.88 -7.73 -9.00
CA GLY A 9 9.16 -7.87 -9.66
C GLY A 9 10.29 -8.28 -8.72
N LYS A 10 11.51 -8.22 -9.26
CA LYS A 10 12.70 -8.67 -8.54
C LYS A 10 13.10 -7.70 -7.46
N ASP A 11 13.64 -8.23 -6.39
CA ASP A 11 14.24 -7.43 -5.32
C ASP A 11 13.28 -6.40 -4.75
N THR A 12 12.02 -6.73 -4.70
CA THR A 12 11.00 -5.88 -4.13
C THR A 12 10.86 -6.19 -2.65
N LYS A 13 10.80 -5.16 -1.84
CA LYS A 13 10.66 -5.31 -0.40
C LYS A 13 9.33 -4.73 0.04
N THR A 14 8.60 -5.49 0.84
CA THR A 14 7.33 -5.02 1.36
C THR A 14 7.44 -4.90 2.87
N GLY A 15 6.98 -3.79 3.39
CA GLY A 15 6.95 -3.60 4.82
C GLY A 15 5.87 -4.43 5.49
N ALA A 16 5.94 -4.53 6.81
CA ALA A 16 4.96 -5.28 7.57
C ALA A 16 3.58 -4.65 7.44
N ASN A 17 2.57 -5.49 7.42
CA ASN A 17 1.17 -5.05 7.37
C ASN A 17 0.83 -4.24 6.13
N SER A 18 1.56 -4.47 5.04
CA SER A 18 1.21 -3.86 3.77
C SER A 18 0.12 -4.67 3.09
N VAL A 19 -0.77 -3.98 2.43
CA VAL A 19 -1.87 -4.61 1.69
C VAL A 19 -1.74 -4.25 0.23
N LEU A 20 -1.81 -5.25 -0.63
CA LEU A 20 -1.71 -5.05 -2.07
C LEU A 20 -3.05 -5.44 -2.68
N VAL A 21 -3.70 -4.48 -3.29
CA VAL A 21 -5.03 -4.71 -3.85
C VAL A 21 -4.91 -5.09 -5.31
N ALA A 22 -5.20 -6.35 -5.60
CA ALA A 22 -5.09 -6.88 -6.96
C ALA A 22 -6.25 -6.39 -7.84
N PRO A 23 -6.05 -6.32 -9.15
CA PRO A 23 -4.82 -6.66 -9.86
C PRO A 23 -3.78 -5.56 -9.75
N LEU A 24 -2.54 -5.95 -9.69
CA LEU A 24 -1.48 -4.99 -9.42
C LEU A 24 -0.17 -5.47 -10.00
N ASN A 25 0.58 -4.56 -10.61
CA ASN A 25 1.92 -4.85 -11.10
C ASN A 25 2.91 -3.99 -10.34
N VAL A 26 3.78 -4.64 -9.60
CA VAL A 26 4.84 -3.96 -8.86
C VAL A 26 6.14 -4.24 -9.57
N GLY A 27 6.86 -3.21 -9.91
CA GLY A 27 8.08 -3.33 -10.66
C GLY A 27 9.24 -3.93 -9.86
N ASP A 28 10.42 -3.86 -10.45
CA ASP A 28 11.63 -4.37 -9.82
C ASP A 28 12.21 -3.33 -8.87
N ARG A 29 12.86 -3.80 -7.84
CA ARG A 29 13.59 -2.94 -6.91
C ARG A 29 12.68 -1.86 -6.29
N VAL A 30 11.50 -2.27 -5.92
CA VAL A 30 10.52 -1.39 -5.30
C VAL A 30 10.55 -1.63 -3.80
N THR A 31 10.43 -0.58 -3.04
CA THR A 31 10.27 -0.68 -1.59
C THR A 31 8.89 -0.17 -1.22
N ILE A 32 8.14 -0.98 -0.50
CA ILE A 32 6.81 -0.59 -0.06
C ILE A 32 6.86 -0.37 1.45
N GLY A 33 6.49 0.82 1.87
CA GLY A 33 6.54 1.16 3.29
C GLY A 33 5.58 0.36 4.13
N ALA A 34 5.94 0.14 5.39
CA ALA A 34 5.09 -0.63 6.30
C ALA A 34 3.73 0.04 6.48
N GLY A 35 2.70 -0.76 6.56
CA GLY A 35 1.36 -0.27 6.77
C GLY A 35 0.72 0.38 5.55
N SER A 36 1.34 0.24 4.39
CA SER A 36 0.81 0.85 3.17
C SER A 36 -0.28 0.01 2.56
N THR A 37 -1.22 0.66 1.90
CA THR A 37 -2.22 0.00 1.09
C THR A 37 -1.99 0.43 -0.35
N ILE A 38 -1.57 -0.49 -1.19
CA ILE A 38 -1.18 -0.18 -2.55
C ILE A 38 -2.30 -0.56 -3.50
N THR A 39 -2.79 0.41 -4.24
CA THR A 39 -3.90 0.21 -5.15
C THR A 39 -3.54 0.52 -6.59
N GLN A 40 -2.35 0.99 -6.84
CA GLN A 40 -1.91 1.36 -8.18
C GLN A 40 -0.57 0.70 -8.49
N ASP A 41 -0.35 0.43 -9.76
CA ASP A 41 0.90 -0.15 -10.21
C ASP A 41 2.08 0.73 -9.81
N ILE A 42 3.20 0.09 -9.53
CA ILE A 42 4.40 0.79 -9.11
C ILE A 42 5.50 0.52 -10.11
N PRO A 43 6.11 1.57 -10.67
CA PRO A 43 7.21 1.37 -11.60
C PRO A 43 8.47 0.89 -10.89
N ASN A 44 9.44 0.46 -11.69
CA ASN A 44 10.72 0.00 -11.16
C ASN A 44 11.41 1.08 -10.34
N ASP A 45 12.21 0.65 -9.41
CA ASP A 45 13.11 1.54 -8.65
C ASP A 45 12.35 2.64 -7.91
N SER A 46 11.25 2.27 -7.29
CA SER A 46 10.40 3.26 -6.63
C SER A 46 10.22 2.94 -5.16
N LEU A 47 9.87 3.97 -4.42
CA LEU A 47 9.42 3.83 -3.05
C LEU A 47 7.94 4.17 -3.04
N ALA A 48 7.13 3.24 -2.58
CA ALA A 48 5.69 3.44 -2.55
C ALA A 48 5.21 3.45 -1.11
N ILE A 49 4.51 4.50 -0.75
CA ILE A 49 3.92 4.62 0.57
C ILE A 49 2.55 5.21 0.39
N GLU A 50 1.57 4.52 0.91
CA GLU A 50 0.24 5.07 0.92
C GLU A 50 -0.34 4.84 2.30
N ARG A 51 -0.56 5.90 3.02
CA ARG A 51 -1.03 5.84 4.39
C ARG A 51 -2.22 6.74 4.56
N SER A 52 -3.13 6.30 5.40
CA SER A 52 -4.19 7.19 5.83
C SER A 52 -3.65 8.07 6.93
N ASN A 53 -3.99 9.34 6.86
CA ASN A 53 -3.63 10.25 7.93
C ASN A 53 -4.51 9.97 9.13
N GLN A 54 -3.92 9.98 10.28
CA GLN A 54 -4.68 9.84 11.50
C GLN A 54 -5.39 11.16 11.77
N VAL A 55 -6.66 11.05 12.06
CA VAL A 55 -7.45 12.21 12.43
C VAL A 55 -7.99 11.96 13.83
N THR A 56 -7.64 12.82 14.73
CA THR A 56 -8.12 12.73 16.11
C THR A 56 -9.04 13.89 16.35
N LYS A 57 -10.27 13.58 16.71
CA LYS A 57 -11.24 14.62 17.02
C LYS A 57 -11.48 14.63 18.50
N LYS A 58 -11.15 15.73 19.11
CA LYS A 58 -11.35 15.88 20.53
C LYS A 58 -12.81 16.11 20.84
N LYS A 59 -13.26 15.50 21.89
CA LYS A 59 -14.65 15.68 22.35
C LYS A 59 -15.64 15.28 21.27
N TRP A 60 -15.28 14.28 20.56
CA TRP A 60 -16.13 13.85 19.48
C TRP A 60 -17.51 13.44 19.95
N SER A 61 -17.58 12.78 21.05
CA SER A 61 -18.86 12.35 21.54
C SER A 61 -19.64 13.49 22.12
N SER A 62 -19.01 14.48 22.46
CA SER A 62 -19.54 15.63 22.84
C SER A 62 -20.72 15.66 23.56
N GLU A 63 -20.76 15.26 24.20
CA GLU A 63 -21.64 15.36 24.77
C GLU A 63 -21.65 16.44 25.29
N ASP A 64 -21.31 17.06 25.22
CA ASP A 64 -21.27 18.14 25.69
C ASP A 64 -21.67 18.95 25.34
#